data_1fd3e0ab11e090c43883a4f670e790a9
#
_entry.id   1fd3e0ab11e090c43883a4f670e790a9
#
_cell.length_a   1.000
_cell.length_b   1.000
_cell.length_c   1.000
_cell.angle_alpha   90.00
_cell.angle_beta   90.00
_cell.angle_gamma   90.00
#
_symmetry.space_group_name_H-M   'P 1'
#
loop_
_entity.id
_entity.type
_entity.pdbx_description
1 polymer ?
#
loop_
_entity_poly.entity_id
_entity_poly.type
_entity_poly.pdbx_seq_one_letter_code
_entity_poly.pdbx_strand_id
1 'polypeptide(L)'
;FSVAHKEPTRNNYTDGKFLEHPKQERLFDYELGYTYANSWLNLGANLYYMDYKDQLVLTGELNEIGEPMAANMPDSYRMGVELMAGIRTDFGFSWDANATWSRNRIQNFTEVLYENEDANGDRWEIHHGDTPIAFSPDFVLNNRLGYEYKNFDVSLQSQYVSKQYMSNACQEDHVLDAYFVSNLNFSYSFNLPWVKSAKVGLTVYNLFNEEYENNG
;
A
#
# COMPACT_ATOMS: atom_id res chain seq x y z
N PHE A 1 -14.42 -15.71 -4.90
CA PHE A 1 -14.48 -15.88 -3.44
C PHE A 1 -13.37 -16.77 -2.97
N SER A 2 -12.64 -16.36 -1.95
CA SER A 2 -11.59 -17.15 -1.30
C SER A 2 -11.67 -17.06 0.23
N VAL A 3 -11.06 -18.03 0.91
CA VAL A 3 -10.88 -18.05 2.36
C VAL A 3 -9.41 -18.31 2.65
N ALA A 4 -8.79 -17.46 3.44
CA ALA A 4 -7.41 -17.62 3.85
C ALA A 4 -7.29 -17.58 5.37
N HIS A 5 -6.25 -18.22 5.89
CA HIS A 5 -5.87 -18.21 7.29
C HIS A 5 -4.40 -17.87 7.40
N LYS A 6 -4.04 -17.06 8.39
CA LYS A 6 -2.66 -16.71 8.70
C LYS A 6 -2.39 -16.94 10.18
N GLU A 7 -1.44 -17.82 10.46
CA GLU A 7 -0.96 -18.03 11.82
C GLU A 7 -0.11 -16.86 12.30
N PRO A 8 -0.20 -16.50 13.59
CA PRO A 8 0.72 -15.56 14.19
C PRO A 8 2.17 -16.02 14.04
N THR A 9 3.06 -15.08 13.79
CA THR A 9 4.50 -15.35 13.74
C THR A 9 5.07 -15.47 15.15
N ARG A 10 6.31 -16.01 15.29
CA ARG A 10 7.00 -16.07 16.56
C ARG A 10 7.06 -14.71 17.27
N ASN A 11 7.32 -13.64 16.51
CA ASN A 11 7.41 -12.29 17.05
C ASN A 11 6.10 -11.84 17.69
N ASN A 12 4.96 -12.20 17.11
CA ASN A 12 3.65 -11.87 17.70
C ASN A 12 3.46 -12.51 19.09
N TYR A 13 4.13 -13.63 19.41
CA TYR A 13 4.09 -14.27 20.72
C TYR A 13 5.11 -13.71 21.70
N THR A 14 6.26 -13.18 21.21
CA THR A 14 7.38 -12.78 22.05
C THR A 14 7.42 -11.30 22.35
N ASP A 15 6.92 -10.46 21.42
CA ASP A 15 7.10 -9.01 21.44
C ASP A 15 5.94 -8.26 22.09
N GLY A 16 4.84 -8.94 22.41
CA GLY A 16 3.64 -8.33 22.95
C GLY A 16 3.56 -8.41 24.47
N LYS A 17 3.20 -7.32 25.12
CA LYS A 17 2.66 -7.29 26.49
C LYS A 17 1.22 -7.85 26.49
N PHE A 18 1.00 -8.99 25.78
CA PHE A 18 -0.35 -9.51 25.58
C PHE A 18 -0.89 -10.13 26.88
N LEU A 19 -2.03 -9.65 27.28
CA LEU A 19 -2.87 -10.35 28.26
C LEU A 19 -3.49 -11.62 27.66
N GLU A 20 -3.61 -11.67 26.32
CA GLU A 20 -4.14 -12.80 25.56
C GLU A 20 -3.13 -13.25 24.50
N HIS A 21 -3.06 -14.57 24.26
CA HIS A 21 -2.25 -15.12 23.17
C HIS A 21 -2.79 -14.64 21.81
N PRO A 22 -1.92 -14.30 20.85
CA PRO A 22 -2.34 -13.92 19.52
C PRO A 22 -3.10 -15.06 18.84
N LYS A 23 -4.20 -14.70 18.17
CA LYS A 23 -5.11 -15.62 17.48
C LYS A 23 -4.78 -15.68 16.00
N GLN A 24 -5.14 -16.76 15.37
CA GLN A 24 -5.09 -16.95 13.93
C GLN A 24 -6.00 -15.96 13.22
N GLU A 25 -5.44 -15.21 12.27
CA GLU A 25 -6.18 -14.32 11.38
C GLU A 25 -6.98 -15.14 10.35
N ARG A 26 -8.21 -14.71 10.06
CA ARG A 26 -9.09 -15.32 9.06
C ARG A 26 -9.59 -14.25 8.10
N LEU A 27 -9.46 -14.53 6.81
CA LEU A 27 -9.92 -13.65 5.72
C LEU A 27 -11.00 -14.36 4.90
N PHE A 28 -12.11 -13.67 4.67
CA PHE A 28 -13.09 -13.96 3.64
C PHE A 28 -13.00 -12.89 2.56
N ASP A 29 -12.63 -13.29 1.37
CA ASP A 29 -12.35 -12.38 0.26
C ASP A 29 -13.36 -12.59 -0.87
N TYR A 30 -14.02 -11.51 -1.27
CA TYR A 30 -15.01 -11.44 -2.33
C TYR A 30 -14.51 -10.46 -3.39
N GLU A 31 -14.31 -10.97 -4.61
CA GLU A 31 -13.84 -10.17 -5.73
C GLU A 31 -14.75 -10.33 -6.94
N LEU A 32 -14.92 -9.21 -7.69
CA LEU A 32 -15.59 -9.18 -8.96
C LEU A 32 -14.78 -8.32 -9.93
N GLY A 33 -14.17 -8.96 -10.92
CA GLY A 33 -13.34 -8.29 -11.91
C GLY A 33 -13.88 -8.38 -13.32
N TYR A 34 -13.60 -7.35 -14.12
CA TYR A 34 -13.83 -7.33 -15.55
C TYR A 34 -12.61 -6.78 -16.27
N THR A 35 -12.22 -7.42 -17.36
CA THR A 35 -11.13 -6.96 -18.21
C THR A 35 -11.59 -6.89 -19.67
N TYR A 36 -11.14 -5.86 -20.37
CA TYR A 36 -11.30 -5.68 -21.80
C TYR A 36 -9.93 -5.42 -22.44
N ALA A 37 -9.59 -6.13 -23.49
CA ALA A 37 -8.35 -5.93 -24.20
C ALA A 37 -8.53 -6.05 -25.71
N ASN A 38 -7.88 -5.16 -26.45
CA ASN A 38 -7.70 -5.25 -27.90
C ASN A 38 -6.27 -4.86 -28.28
N SER A 39 -5.99 -4.61 -29.57
CA SER A 39 -4.62 -4.36 -30.05
C SER A 39 -3.98 -3.06 -29.51
N TRP A 40 -4.78 -2.07 -29.09
CA TRP A 40 -4.28 -0.76 -28.65
C TRP A 40 -4.77 -0.32 -27.27
N LEU A 41 -5.82 -0.98 -26.71
CA LEU A 41 -6.46 -0.62 -25.45
C LEU A 41 -6.57 -1.85 -24.55
N ASN A 42 -6.19 -1.69 -23.28
CA ASN A 42 -6.43 -2.63 -22.20
C ASN A 42 -7.11 -1.88 -21.05
N LEU A 43 -8.24 -2.39 -20.57
CA LEU A 43 -8.96 -1.85 -19.42
C LEU A 43 -9.27 -2.95 -18.43
N GLY A 44 -9.18 -2.63 -17.15
CA GLY A 44 -9.56 -3.53 -16.06
C GLY A 44 -10.26 -2.77 -14.96
N ALA A 45 -11.25 -3.41 -14.36
CA ALA A 45 -11.89 -2.96 -13.15
C ALA A 45 -12.09 -4.15 -12.22
N ASN A 46 -11.75 -4.00 -10.93
CA ASN A 46 -11.96 -4.99 -9.89
C ASN A 46 -12.65 -4.33 -8.70
N LEU A 47 -13.69 -4.98 -8.19
CA LEU A 47 -14.36 -4.64 -6.94
C LEU A 47 -13.98 -5.70 -5.94
N TYR A 48 -13.55 -5.31 -4.75
CA TYR A 48 -13.20 -6.26 -3.71
C TYR A 48 -13.82 -5.87 -2.36
N TYR A 49 -14.13 -6.90 -1.58
CA TYR A 49 -14.52 -6.79 -0.19
C TYR A 49 -13.87 -7.93 0.60
N MET A 50 -13.00 -7.56 1.53
CA MET A 50 -12.23 -8.45 2.39
C MET A 50 -12.72 -8.29 3.82
N ASP A 51 -13.36 -9.32 4.37
CA ASP A 51 -13.81 -9.38 5.77
C ASP A 51 -12.79 -10.17 6.60
N TYR A 52 -12.21 -9.52 7.58
CA TYR A 52 -11.21 -10.11 8.47
C TYR A 52 -11.77 -10.37 9.86
N LYS A 53 -11.42 -11.52 10.40
CA LYS A 53 -11.63 -11.89 11.80
C LYS A 53 -10.28 -12.09 12.47
N ASP A 54 -10.13 -11.48 13.65
CA ASP A 54 -8.89 -11.51 14.42
C ASP A 54 -7.66 -11.06 13.61
N GLN A 55 -7.82 -10.04 12.73
CA GLN A 55 -6.73 -9.51 11.92
C GLN A 55 -5.60 -8.99 12.81
N LEU A 56 -4.36 -9.39 12.51
CA LEU A 56 -3.15 -8.84 13.12
C LEU A 56 -2.79 -7.52 12.44
N VAL A 57 -3.04 -6.40 13.11
CA VAL A 57 -2.73 -5.05 12.62
C VAL A 57 -1.70 -4.38 13.50
N LEU A 58 -0.90 -3.47 12.90
CA LEU A 58 0.08 -2.68 13.64
C LEU A 58 -0.63 -1.77 14.64
N THR A 59 -0.16 -1.78 15.90
CA THR A 59 -0.73 -0.93 16.97
C THR A 59 -0.23 0.50 16.90
N GLY A 60 0.86 0.75 16.20
CA GLY A 60 1.62 2.00 16.25
C GLY A 60 2.68 2.03 17.36
N GLU A 61 2.73 1.01 18.21
CA GLU A 61 3.73 0.86 19.26
C GLU A 61 4.96 0.12 18.77
N LEU A 62 6.09 0.38 19.41
CA LEU A 62 7.36 -0.33 19.20
C LEU A 62 7.66 -1.20 20.40
N ASN A 63 8.26 -2.37 20.15
CA ASN A 63 8.80 -3.22 21.22
C ASN A 63 10.12 -2.64 21.77
N GLU A 64 10.73 -3.30 22.77
CA GLU A 64 11.96 -2.86 23.43
C GLU A 64 13.17 -2.71 22.48
N ILE A 65 13.13 -3.35 21.31
CA ILE A 65 14.19 -3.29 20.29
C ILE A 65 13.83 -2.41 19.09
N GLY A 66 12.68 -1.67 19.16
CA GLY A 66 12.25 -0.73 18.13
C GLY A 66 11.50 -1.36 16.96
N GLU A 67 11.04 -2.61 17.05
CA GLU A 67 10.22 -3.24 16.03
C GLU A 67 8.73 -2.94 16.22
N PRO A 68 7.95 -2.74 15.12
CA PRO A 68 6.51 -2.48 15.20
C PRO A 68 5.75 -3.65 15.81
N MET A 69 4.87 -3.35 16.77
CA MET A 69 4.00 -4.34 17.41
C MET A 69 2.68 -4.49 16.66
N ALA A 70 2.12 -5.70 16.67
CA ALA A 70 0.82 -6.00 16.11
C ALA A 70 -0.09 -6.69 17.13
N ALA A 71 -1.39 -6.37 17.09
CA ALA A 71 -2.41 -6.99 17.92
C ALA A 71 -3.58 -7.50 17.07
N ASN A 72 -4.30 -8.51 17.57
CA ASN A 72 -5.53 -8.96 16.92
C ASN A 72 -6.66 -7.95 17.11
N MET A 73 -7.28 -7.55 15.99
CA MET A 73 -8.53 -6.80 15.99
C MET A 73 -9.68 -7.76 15.66
N PRO A 74 -10.76 -7.77 16.48
CA PRO A 74 -11.83 -8.76 16.33
C PRO A 74 -12.46 -8.73 14.94
N ASP A 75 -12.80 -7.55 14.45
CA ASP A 75 -13.48 -7.33 13.20
C ASP A 75 -12.86 -6.15 12.45
N SER A 76 -12.46 -6.40 11.21
CA SER A 76 -11.99 -5.35 10.30
C SER A 76 -12.36 -5.70 8.86
N TYR A 77 -12.38 -4.70 7.99
CA TYR A 77 -12.61 -4.92 6.58
C TYR A 77 -11.75 -4.02 5.70
N ARG A 78 -11.51 -4.49 4.49
CA ARG A 78 -10.95 -3.71 3.40
C ARG A 78 -11.88 -3.85 2.20
N MET A 79 -12.27 -2.74 1.60
CA MET A 79 -13.07 -2.76 0.39
C MET A 79 -12.61 -1.68 -0.56
N GLY A 80 -12.82 -1.90 -1.85
CA GLY A 80 -12.42 -0.88 -2.81
C GLY A 80 -12.71 -1.22 -4.24
N VAL A 81 -12.26 -0.29 -5.08
CA VAL A 81 -12.30 -0.38 -6.54
C VAL A 81 -10.88 -0.21 -7.05
N GLU A 82 -10.44 -1.13 -7.88
CA GLU A 82 -9.19 -1.04 -8.62
C GLU A 82 -9.49 -0.84 -10.09
N LEU A 83 -8.89 0.18 -10.69
CA LEU A 83 -9.01 0.49 -12.11
C LEU A 83 -7.65 0.39 -12.78
N MET A 84 -7.59 -0.21 -13.96
CA MET A 84 -6.40 -0.30 -14.79
C MET A 84 -6.73 0.18 -16.19
N ALA A 85 -5.80 0.93 -16.79
CA ALA A 85 -5.87 1.33 -18.19
C ALA A 85 -4.50 1.23 -18.83
N GLY A 86 -4.46 0.74 -20.07
CA GLY A 86 -3.25 0.69 -20.89
C GLY A 86 -3.58 1.07 -22.32
N ILE A 87 -2.80 1.98 -22.90
CA ILE A 87 -2.90 2.40 -24.29
C ILE A 87 -1.56 2.20 -24.97
N ARG A 88 -1.58 1.65 -26.19
CA ARG A 88 -0.43 1.52 -27.08
C ARG A 88 -0.80 2.02 -28.47
N THR A 89 0.03 2.86 -29.03
CA THR A 89 -0.20 3.43 -30.37
C THR A 89 0.89 3.02 -31.34
N ASP A 90 0.56 2.96 -32.62
CA ASP A 90 1.51 2.61 -33.68
C ASP A 90 2.60 3.67 -33.89
N PHE A 91 2.40 4.90 -33.41
CA PHE A 91 3.39 5.97 -33.50
C PHE A 91 4.34 6.04 -32.30
N GLY A 92 4.30 5.02 -31.39
CA GLY A 92 5.24 4.85 -30.28
C GLY A 92 4.79 5.45 -28.94
N PHE A 93 3.59 6.06 -28.84
CA PHE A 93 3.06 6.51 -27.55
C PHE A 93 2.48 5.34 -26.77
N SER A 94 2.76 5.32 -25.46
CA SER A 94 2.19 4.38 -24.51
C SER A 94 1.74 5.10 -23.24
N TRP A 95 0.63 4.62 -22.68
CA TRP A 95 0.13 5.07 -21.39
C TRP A 95 -0.34 3.86 -20.59
N ASP A 96 0.13 3.75 -19.35
CA ASP A 96 -0.32 2.78 -18.37
C ASP A 96 -0.72 3.53 -17.10
N ALA A 97 -1.88 3.21 -16.57
CA ALA A 97 -2.33 3.76 -15.31
C ALA A 97 -3.04 2.69 -14.49
N ASN A 98 -2.90 2.76 -13.17
CA ASN A 98 -3.76 2.06 -12.23
C ASN A 98 -4.13 2.99 -11.08
N ALA A 99 -5.36 2.87 -10.62
CA ALA A 99 -5.88 3.62 -9.50
C ALA A 99 -6.64 2.68 -8.58
N THR A 100 -6.36 2.78 -7.28
CA THR A 100 -7.09 2.06 -6.23
C THR A 100 -7.74 3.07 -5.33
N TRP A 101 -9.06 2.98 -5.18
CA TRP A 101 -9.82 3.68 -4.18
C TRP A 101 -10.32 2.67 -3.17
N SER A 102 -9.88 2.80 -1.91
CA SER A 102 -10.15 1.83 -0.87
C SER A 102 -10.74 2.47 0.38
N ARG A 103 -11.42 1.67 1.17
CA ARG A 103 -11.85 1.98 2.53
C ARG A 103 -11.45 0.82 3.43
N ASN A 104 -10.54 1.10 4.35
CA ASN A 104 -9.94 0.11 5.24
C ASN A 104 -10.30 0.50 6.68
N ARG A 105 -11.04 -0.33 7.42
CA ARG A 105 -11.57 0.03 8.73
C ARG A 105 -11.45 -1.12 9.72
N ILE A 106 -11.12 -0.76 10.96
CA ILE A 106 -11.32 -1.60 12.15
C ILE A 106 -12.66 -1.20 12.73
N GLN A 107 -13.50 -2.18 13.05
CA GLN A 107 -14.81 -1.93 13.65
C GLN A 107 -14.67 -1.90 15.18
N ASN A 108 -15.31 -0.90 15.80
CA ASN A 108 -15.34 -0.75 17.25
C ASN A 108 -13.94 -0.80 17.90
N PHE A 109 -12.98 -0.05 17.31
CA PHE A 109 -11.62 -0.03 17.82
C PHE A 109 -11.56 0.51 19.25
N THR A 110 -10.89 -0.23 20.12
CA THR A 110 -10.59 0.15 21.50
C THR A 110 -9.07 0.23 21.66
N GLU A 111 -8.58 1.42 21.94
CA GLU A 111 -7.19 1.65 22.27
C GLU A 111 -6.95 1.33 23.75
N VAL A 112 -5.89 0.63 24.05
CA VAL A 112 -5.47 0.29 25.41
C VAL A 112 -4.19 1.04 25.74
N LEU A 113 -4.25 1.92 26.72
CA LEU A 113 -3.13 2.68 27.22
C LEU A 113 -2.72 2.19 28.62
N TYR A 114 -1.43 2.22 28.91
CA TYR A 114 -0.87 1.89 30.23
C TYR A 114 -0.15 3.11 30.81
N GLU A 115 -0.39 3.42 32.09
CA GLU A 115 0.24 4.58 32.75
C GLU A 115 1.74 4.41 32.99
N ASN A 116 2.21 3.16 33.10
CA ASN A 116 3.63 2.81 33.26
C ASN A 116 4.02 1.69 32.32
N GLU A 117 5.30 1.61 31.97
CA GLU A 117 5.85 0.57 31.08
C GLU A 117 5.77 -0.86 31.65
N ASP A 118 5.43 -1.03 32.94
CA ASP A 118 5.25 -2.34 33.55
C ASP A 118 3.79 -2.81 33.50
N ALA A 119 3.59 -4.11 33.31
CA ALA A 119 2.28 -4.75 33.17
C ALA A 119 1.36 -4.64 34.41
N ASN A 120 1.78 -3.93 35.47
CA ASN A 120 1.05 -3.68 36.69
C ASN A 120 0.52 -2.22 36.79
N GLY A 121 0.74 -1.40 35.74
CA GLY A 121 0.21 -0.03 35.68
C GLY A 121 -1.31 0.00 35.48
N ASP A 122 -1.93 1.16 35.82
CA ASP A 122 -3.35 1.35 35.54
C ASP A 122 -3.61 1.28 34.01
N ARG A 123 -4.60 0.49 33.65
CA ARG A 123 -5.03 0.26 32.26
C ARG A 123 -6.21 1.14 31.92
N TRP A 124 -6.11 1.87 30.81
CA TRP A 124 -7.17 2.75 30.33
C TRP A 124 -7.63 2.28 28.97
N GLU A 125 -8.93 2.31 28.75
CA GLU A 125 -9.53 1.95 27.48
C GLU A 125 -10.22 3.15 26.88
N ILE A 126 -9.87 3.49 25.64
CA ILE A 126 -10.51 4.55 24.87
C ILE A 126 -11.23 3.90 23.68
N HIS A 127 -12.55 4.08 23.64
CA HIS A 127 -13.36 3.57 22.54
C HIS A 127 -13.46 4.61 21.43
N HIS A 128 -12.88 4.29 20.26
CA HIS A 128 -12.84 5.18 19.10
C HIS A 128 -13.97 4.92 18.08
N GLY A 129 -14.69 3.78 18.18
CA GLY A 129 -15.63 3.34 17.14
C GLY A 129 -14.91 2.80 15.90
N ASP A 130 -15.44 3.06 14.69
CA ASP A 130 -14.85 2.58 13.45
C ASP A 130 -13.71 3.49 12.99
N THR A 131 -12.49 2.96 12.99
CA THR A 131 -11.28 3.72 12.65
C THR A 131 -10.60 3.23 11.37
N PRO A 132 -9.86 4.10 10.64
CA PRO A 132 -8.95 3.66 9.58
C PRO A 132 -7.89 2.68 10.10
N ILE A 133 -7.51 1.72 9.27
CA ILE A 133 -6.36 0.88 9.56
C ILE A 133 -5.09 1.71 9.31
N ALA A 134 -4.15 1.68 10.25
CA ALA A 134 -2.87 2.37 10.11
C ALA A 134 -2.14 1.97 8.82
N PHE A 135 -1.40 2.91 8.23
CA PHE A 135 -0.64 2.74 7.01
C PHE A 135 -1.46 2.21 5.81
N SER A 136 -2.73 2.58 5.75
CA SER A 136 -3.64 2.15 4.69
C SER A 136 -4.26 3.37 4.00
N PRO A 137 -3.65 3.89 2.92
CA PRO A 137 -4.17 5.06 2.20
C PRO A 137 -5.51 4.74 1.53
N ASP A 138 -6.41 5.72 1.52
CA ASP A 138 -7.72 5.57 0.87
C ASP A 138 -7.62 5.67 -0.67
N PHE A 139 -6.54 6.27 -1.21
CA PHE A 139 -6.34 6.40 -2.65
C PHE A 139 -4.87 6.28 -3.04
N VAL A 140 -4.60 5.44 -4.04
CA VAL A 140 -3.29 5.29 -4.68
C VAL A 140 -3.48 5.35 -6.19
N LEU A 141 -2.66 6.16 -6.86
CA LEU A 141 -2.61 6.26 -8.32
C LEU A 141 -1.18 6.06 -8.79
N ASN A 142 -0.98 5.15 -9.76
CA ASN A 142 0.27 5.04 -10.50
C ASN A 142 0.00 5.33 -11.98
N ASN A 143 0.92 6.02 -12.60
CA ASN A 143 0.80 6.42 -14.00
C ASN A 143 2.17 6.34 -14.68
N ARG A 144 2.21 5.84 -15.91
CA ARG A 144 3.38 5.82 -16.76
C ARG A 144 3.01 6.32 -18.15
N LEU A 145 3.60 7.42 -18.55
CA LEU A 145 3.60 7.91 -19.94
C LEU A 145 4.90 7.49 -20.60
N GLY A 146 4.84 6.86 -21.75
CA GLY A 146 5.99 6.42 -22.50
C GLY A 146 5.93 6.86 -23.96
N TYR A 147 7.08 7.14 -24.54
CA TYR A 147 7.21 7.42 -25.96
C TYR A 147 8.48 6.78 -26.51
N GLU A 148 8.31 5.95 -27.51
CA GLU A 148 9.38 5.31 -28.27
C GLU A 148 9.46 5.90 -29.66
N TYR A 149 10.65 6.35 -30.07
CA TYR A 149 10.91 6.81 -31.42
C TYR A 149 12.27 6.33 -31.91
N LYS A 150 12.26 5.47 -32.91
CA LYS A 150 13.49 4.82 -33.45
C LYS A 150 14.27 4.12 -32.31
N ASN A 151 15.40 4.70 -31.94
CA ASN A 151 16.31 4.17 -30.94
C ASN A 151 16.16 4.84 -29.57
N PHE A 152 15.28 5.84 -29.45
CA PHE A 152 15.00 6.57 -28.21
C PHE A 152 13.78 5.99 -27.53
N ASP A 153 13.86 5.87 -26.23
CA ASP A 153 12.75 5.59 -25.33
C ASP A 153 12.78 6.58 -24.18
N VAL A 154 11.66 7.22 -23.91
CA VAL A 154 11.49 8.11 -22.77
C VAL A 154 10.22 7.73 -22.03
N SER A 155 10.25 7.71 -20.69
CA SER A 155 9.06 7.51 -19.92
C SER A 155 9.06 8.32 -18.62
N LEU A 156 7.89 8.89 -18.31
CA LEU A 156 7.60 9.55 -17.05
C LEU A 156 6.70 8.61 -16.22
N GLN A 157 7.19 8.23 -15.06
CA GLN A 157 6.44 7.42 -14.07
C GLN A 157 6.07 8.33 -12.91
N SER A 158 4.79 8.36 -12.57
CA SER A 158 4.30 9.18 -11.46
C SER A 158 3.45 8.35 -10.53
N GLN A 159 3.58 8.61 -9.23
CA GLN A 159 2.80 7.98 -8.17
C GLN A 159 2.21 9.05 -7.27
N TYR A 160 0.93 8.90 -6.96
CA TYR A 160 0.23 9.63 -5.92
C TYR A 160 -0.23 8.66 -4.84
N VAL A 161 0.00 9.02 -3.59
CA VAL A 161 -0.52 8.30 -2.41
C VAL A 161 -1.21 9.32 -1.53
N SER A 162 -2.45 9.03 -1.12
CA SER A 162 -3.19 9.87 -0.19
C SER A 162 -2.61 9.80 1.23
N LYS A 163 -3.01 10.73 2.09
CA LYS A 163 -2.60 10.72 3.50
C LYS A 163 -2.91 9.39 4.19
N GLN A 164 -2.12 9.05 5.19
CA GLN A 164 -2.24 7.82 5.98
C GLN A 164 -2.06 8.14 7.45
N TYR A 165 -2.82 7.48 8.31
CA TYR A 165 -2.58 7.52 9.75
C TYR A 165 -1.49 6.53 10.15
N MET A 166 -0.62 6.93 11.09
CA MET A 166 0.46 6.07 11.60
C MET A 166 -0.04 5.14 12.71
N SER A 167 -1.21 5.43 13.29
CA SER A 167 -1.85 4.61 14.32
C SER A 167 -3.33 4.36 14.00
N ASN A 168 -3.89 3.29 14.56
CA ASN A 168 -5.32 2.98 14.42
C ASN A 168 -6.22 3.90 15.26
N ALA A 169 -5.65 4.68 16.19
CA ALA A 169 -6.37 5.71 16.95
C ALA A 169 -6.64 6.98 16.14
N CYS A 170 -6.10 7.09 14.92
CA CYS A 170 -6.34 8.18 13.98
C CYS A 170 -6.03 9.57 14.53
N GLN A 171 -4.94 9.70 15.25
CA GLN A 171 -4.48 10.97 15.80
C GLN A 171 -3.99 11.87 14.66
N GLU A 172 -4.49 13.10 14.57
CA GLU A 172 -4.18 14.04 13.47
C GLU A 172 -2.74 14.58 13.52
N ASP A 173 -2.02 14.42 14.62
CA ASP A 173 -0.61 14.72 14.79
C ASP A 173 0.32 13.54 14.39
N HIS A 174 -0.25 12.37 14.14
CA HIS A 174 0.47 11.18 13.67
C HIS A 174 -0.02 10.74 12.27
N VAL A 175 0.26 11.58 11.28
CA VAL A 175 -0.17 11.41 9.90
C VAL A 175 1.04 11.48 8.97
N LEU A 176 1.09 10.62 7.97
CA LEU A 176 1.92 10.79 6.79
C LEU A 176 1.11 11.55 5.74
N ASP A 177 1.62 12.70 5.31
CA ASP A 177 0.96 13.54 4.32
C ASP A 177 0.87 12.85 2.95
N ALA A 178 -0.12 13.29 2.16
CA ALA A 178 -0.23 12.84 0.79
C ALA A 178 0.95 13.35 -0.04
N TYR A 179 1.45 12.53 -0.97
CA TYR A 179 2.55 12.92 -1.84
C TYR A 179 2.32 12.55 -3.31
N PHE A 180 3.02 13.26 -4.20
CA PHE A 180 3.06 12.98 -5.62
C PHE A 180 4.51 13.00 -6.11
N VAL A 181 5.06 11.85 -6.43
CA VAL A 181 6.44 11.70 -6.90
C VAL A 181 6.49 11.28 -8.36
N SER A 182 7.46 11.82 -9.10
CA SER A 182 7.65 11.49 -10.52
C SER A 182 9.11 11.16 -10.82
N ASN A 183 9.31 10.12 -11.63
CA ASN A 183 10.61 9.68 -12.10
C ASN A 183 10.66 9.73 -13.63
N LEU A 184 11.73 10.28 -14.17
CA LEU A 184 11.97 10.34 -15.62
C LEU A 184 13.02 9.30 -16.01
N ASN A 185 12.68 8.48 -16.99
CA ASN A 185 13.61 7.52 -17.57
C ASN A 185 13.84 7.88 -19.05
N PHE A 186 15.09 7.84 -19.46
CA PHE A 186 15.50 8.02 -20.83
C PHE A 186 16.46 6.90 -21.22
N SER A 187 16.33 6.36 -22.41
CA SER A 187 17.30 5.41 -22.94
C SER A 187 17.51 5.56 -24.45
N TYR A 188 18.71 5.22 -24.88
CA TYR A 188 19.10 5.20 -26.28
C TYR A 188 19.78 3.89 -26.60
N SER A 189 19.31 3.22 -27.66
CA SER A 189 19.87 1.98 -28.16
C SER A 189 20.67 2.24 -29.45
N PHE A 190 21.85 1.62 -29.57
CA PHE A 190 22.70 1.76 -30.73
C PHE A 190 23.46 0.47 -31.02
N ASN A 191 23.89 0.32 -32.29
CA ASN A 191 24.69 -0.82 -32.73
C ASN A 191 26.16 -0.44 -32.79
N LEU A 192 27.03 -1.33 -32.35
CA LEU A 192 28.48 -1.20 -32.46
C LEU A 192 29.02 -2.31 -33.38
N PRO A 193 30.13 -2.08 -34.09
CA PRO A 193 30.69 -3.10 -35.02
C PRO A 193 30.97 -4.44 -34.34
N TRP A 194 31.23 -4.45 -33.06
CA TRP A 194 31.65 -5.63 -32.29
C TRP A 194 30.58 -6.13 -31.28
N VAL A 195 29.46 -5.43 -31.16
CA VAL A 195 28.38 -5.76 -30.21
C VAL A 195 27.05 -5.67 -30.93
N LYS A 196 26.23 -6.72 -30.87
CA LYS A 196 24.92 -6.77 -31.56
C LYS A 196 24.00 -5.63 -31.23
N SER A 197 24.02 -5.19 -29.97
CA SER A 197 23.28 -4.01 -29.51
C SER A 197 23.92 -3.49 -28.21
N ALA A 198 23.90 -2.18 -28.04
CA ALA A 198 24.25 -1.50 -26.79
C ALA A 198 23.11 -0.55 -26.44
N LYS A 199 22.83 -0.40 -25.16
CA LYS A 199 21.80 0.53 -24.61
C LYS A 199 22.43 1.35 -23.50
N VAL A 200 22.23 2.66 -23.55
CA VAL A 200 22.58 3.60 -22.48
C VAL A 200 21.28 4.14 -21.90
N GLY A 201 21.20 4.23 -20.59
CA GLY A 201 20.02 4.75 -19.89
C GLY A 201 20.39 5.76 -18.82
N LEU A 202 19.48 6.70 -18.61
CA LEU A 202 19.51 7.69 -17.53
C LEU A 202 18.16 7.65 -16.81
N THR A 203 18.21 7.55 -15.49
CA THR A 203 17.02 7.70 -14.63
C THR A 203 17.22 8.86 -13.71
N VAL A 204 16.25 9.78 -13.68
CA VAL A 204 16.15 10.86 -12.72
C VAL A 204 15.01 10.52 -11.77
N TYR A 205 15.35 10.23 -10.53
CA TYR A 205 14.37 9.99 -9.47
C TYR A 205 13.89 11.31 -8.89
N ASN A 206 12.62 11.30 -8.47
CA ASN A 206 12.01 12.46 -7.80
C ASN A 206 12.26 13.77 -8.57
N LEU A 207 11.79 13.80 -9.82
CA LEU A 207 12.07 14.87 -10.79
C LEU A 207 11.70 16.28 -10.28
N PHE A 208 10.68 16.39 -9.44
CA PHE A 208 10.15 17.64 -8.92
C PHE A 208 10.63 17.97 -7.49
N ASN A 209 11.53 17.12 -6.93
CA ASN A 209 12.06 17.27 -5.57
C ASN A 209 10.97 17.34 -4.50
N GLU A 210 9.99 16.45 -4.60
CA GLU A 210 8.94 16.31 -3.60
C GLU A 210 9.52 15.80 -2.27
N GLU A 211 9.21 16.48 -1.17
CA GLU A 211 9.58 16.02 0.17
C GLU A 211 8.45 15.12 0.69
N TYR A 212 8.73 13.87 0.93
CA TYR A 212 7.73 12.91 1.40
C TYR A 212 8.35 11.82 2.28
N GLU A 213 7.50 11.27 3.13
CA GLU A 213 7.80 10.11 3.95
C GLU A 213 6.99 8.91 3.46
N ASN A 214 7.59 7.76 3.43
CA ASN A 214 6.91 6.50 3.14
C ASN A 214 7.11 5.50 4.30
N ASN A 215 6.30 4.46 4.32
CA ASN A 215 6.41 3.37 5.30
C ASN A 215 7.56 2.43 4.88
N GLY A 216 8.75 2.93 4.74
CA GLY A 216 9.90 2.15 4.29
C GLY A 216 10.56 1.38 5.39
#